data_4d9050b6a53c4d2a38270c3624c82f72
#
_entry.id   4d9050b6a53c4d2a38270c3624c82f72
#
_cell.length_a   1.000
_cell.length_b   1.000
_cell.length_c   1.000
_cell.angle_alpha   90.00
_cell.angle_beta   90.00
_cell.angle_gamma   90.00
#
_symmetry.space_group_name_H-M   'P 1'
#
loop_
_entity.id
_entity.type
_entity.pdbx_description
1 polymer ?
#
loop_
_entity_poly.entity_id
_entity_poly.type
_entity_poly.pdbx_seq_one_letter_code
_entity_poly.pdbx_strand_id
1 'polypeptide(L)' 'MVTCNIDQRGRKVRLVIGAMLEATGLGLGVLWYLGMVPPETVWLSAGLWSVGMFMVLEGIFGWCALRAMGVKTPI' A
#
# COMPACT_ATOMS: atom_id res chain seq x y z
N MET A 1 10.90 -18.69 -1.31
CA MET A 1 10.32 -18.43 -0.01
C MET A 1 10.70 -17.03 0.48
N VAL A 2 9.75 -16.36 1.12
CA VAL A 2 9.96 -14.98 1.56
C VAL A 2 10.75 -14.97 2.87
N THR A 3 11.91 -14.29 2.87
CA THR A 3 12.70 -14.09 4.08
C THR A 3 12.35 -12.71 4.65
N CYS A 4 12.17 -12.62 5.97
CA CYS A 4 11.91 -11.32 6.60
C CYS A 4 13.13 -10.42 6.47
N ASN A 5 13.04 -9.39 5.64
CA ASN A 5 14.09 -8.39 5.48
C ASN A 5 13.69 -7.01 6.01
N ILE A 6 12.53 -6.92 6.66
CA ILE A 6 12.02 -5.72 7.31
C ILE A 6 11.91 -6.03 8.80
N ASP A 7 12.37 -5.10 9.66
CA ASP A 7 12.25 -5.27 11.10
C ASP A 7 10.79 -5.07 11.54
N GLN A 8 10.51 -5.36 12.82
CA GLN A 8 9.14 -5.29 13.36
C GLN A 8 8.55 -3.88 13.26
N ARG A 9 9.37 -2.87 13.49
CA ARG A 9 8.94 -1.49 13.39
C ARG A 9 8.59 -1.13 11.94
N GLY A 10 9.41 -1.55 10.99
CA GLY A 10 9.16 -1.32 9.57
C GLY A 10 7.89 -2.00 9.10
N ARG A 11 7.64 -3.23 9.55
CA ARG A 11 6.42 -3.96 9.23
C ARG A 11 5.19 -3.22 9.72
N LYS A 12 5.22 -2.73 10.96
CA LYS A 12 4.12 -2.01 11.57
C LYS A 12 3.82 -0.73 10.80
N VAL A 13 4.86 0.05 10.48
CA VAL A 13 4.71 1.30 9.74
C VAL A 13 4.10 1.03 8.37
N ARG A 14 4.59 0.02 7.66
CA ARG A 14 4.07 -0.32 6.33
C ARG A 14 2.63 -0.79 6.38
N LEU A 15 2.25 -1.56 7.40
CA LEU A 15 0.87 -1.98 7.58
C LEU A 15 -0.06 -0.80 7.80
N VAL A 16 0.34 0.13 8.65
CA VAL A 16 -0.47 1.32 8.94
C VAL A 16 -0.62 2.19 7.71
N ILE A 17 0.49 2.50 7.03
CA ILE A 17 0.46 3.34 5.83
C ILE A 17 -0.34 2.65 4.73
N GLY A 18 -0.11 1.35 4.53
CA GLY A 18 -0.84 0.57 3.54
C GLY A 18 -2.34 0.56 3.81
N ALA A 19 -2.73 0.38 5.07
CA ALA A 19 -4.13 0.40 5.46
C ALA A 19 -4.77 1.77 5.19
N MET A 20 -4.05 2.86 5.47
CA MET A 20 -4.53 4.21 5.18
C MET A 20 -4.71 4.44 3.69
N LEU A 21 -3.75 4.01 2.88
CA LEU A 21 -3.83 4.11 1.43
C LEU A 21 -4.98 3.27 0.87
N GLU A 22 -5.17 2.07 1.40
CA GLU A 22 -6.28 1.20 1.04
C GLU A 22 -7.62 1.88 1.32
N ALA A 23 -7.77 2.43 2.53
CA ALA A 23 -8.99 3.11 2.93
C ALA A 23 -9.28 4.30 2.02
N THR A 24 -8.25 5.10 1.70
CA THR A 24 -8.38 6.25 0.81
C THR A 24 -8.78 5.81 -0.59
N GLY A 25 -8.09 4.78 -1.13
CA GLY A 25 -8.39 4.27 -2.45
C GLY A 25 -9.81 3.72 -2.55
N LEU A 26 -10.24 2.96 -1.56
CA LEU A 26 -11.59 2.43 -1.52
C LEU A 26 -12.63 3.54 -1.41
N GLY A 27 -12.37 4.54 -0.57
CA GLY A 27 -13.25 5.70 -0.43
C GLY A 27 -13.43 6.43 -1.74
N LEU A 28 -12.34 6.71 -2.45
CA LEU A 28 -12.40 7.36 -3.77
C LEU A 28 -13.14 6.49 -4.79
N GLY A 29 -12.92 5.18 -4.74
CA GLY A 29 -13.62 4.25 -5.62
C GLY A 29 -15.13 4.26 -5.40
N VAL A 30 -15.57 4.31 -4.15
CA VAL A 30 -16.98 4.42 -3.80
C VAL A 30 -17.56 5.74 -4.30
N LEU A 31 -16.85 6.85 -4.09
CA LEU A 31 -17.29 8.16 -4.57
C LEU A 31 -17.40 8.19 -6.10
N TRP A 32 -16.45 7.56 -6.78
CA TRP A 32 -16.50 7.44 -8.24
C TRP A 32 -17.74 6.64 -8.68
N TYR A 33 -18.00 5.53 -8.02
CA TYR A 33 -19.16 4.69 -8.33
C TYR A 33 -20.47 5.45 -8.14
N LEU A 34 -20.55 6.28 -7.11
CA LEU A 34 -21.73 7.11 -6.83
C LEU A 34 -21.81 8.34 -7.72
N GLY A 35 -20.82 8.60 -8.54
CA GLY A 35 -20.78 9.74 -9.45
C GLY A 35 -20.51 11.08 -8.78
N MET A 36 -19.94 11.06 -7.57
CA MET A 36 -19.64 12.27 -6.81
C MET A 36 -18.33 12.93 -7.21
N VAL A 37 -17.49 12.21 -7.96
CA VAL A 37 -16.18 12.71 -8.39
C VAL A 37 -16.02 12.49 -9.89
N PRO A 38 -15.09 13.22 -10.56
CA PRO A 38 -14.86 13.04 -11.99
C PRO A 38 -14.42 11.61 -12.34
N PRO A 39 -14.69 11.14 -13.58
CA PRO A 39 -14.30 9.79 -13.99
C PRO A 39 -12.80 9.50 -13.88
N GLU A 40 -11.96 10.53 -14.03
CA GLU A 40 -10.50 10.39 -13.95
C GLU A 40 -10.05 9.91 -12.55
N THR A 41 -10.88 10.14 -11.54
CA THR A 41 -10.56 9.74 -10.16
C THR A 41 -10.40 8.22 -10.03
N VAL A 42 -10.98 7.43 -10.94
CA VAL A 42 -10.82 5.97 -10.91
C VAL A 42 -9.35 5.57 -11.02
N TRP A 43 -8.56 6.29 -11.79
CA TRP A 43 -7.14 5.99 -11.92
C TRP A 43 -6.38 6.24 -10.62
N LEU A 44 -6.70 7.35 -9.96
CA LEU A 44 -6.12 7.67 -8.66
C LEU A 44 -6.53 6.63 -7.62
N SER A 45 -7.80 6.26 -7.60
CA SER A 45 -8.33 5.24 -6.69
C SER A 45 -7.62 3.90 -6.89
N ALA A 46 -7.50 3.46 -8.14
CA ALA A 46 -6.83 2.21 -8.47
C ALA A 46 -5.35 2.23 -8.07
N GLY A 47 -4.67 3.35 -8.32
CA GLY A 47 -3.27 3.50 -7.95
C GLY A 47 -3.06 3.44 -6.44
N LEU A 48 -3.86 4.18 -5.69
CA LEU A 48 -3.78 4.18 -4.23
C LEU A 48 -4.10 2.80 -3.67
N TRP A 49 -5.12 2.16 -4.18
CA TRP A 49 -5.49 0.82 -3.74
C TRP A 49 -4.36 -0.18 -3.99
N SER A 50 -3.78 -0.14 -5.19
CA SER A 50 -2.69 -1.05 -5.56
C SER A 50 -1.45 -0.86 -4.68
N VAL A 51 -1.04 0.40 -4.47
CA VAL A 51 0.12 0.71 -3.63
C VAL A 51 -0.15 0.30 -2.20
N GLY A 52 -1.35 0.60 -1.68
CA GLY A 52 -1.73 0.23 -0.33
C GLY A 52 -1.72 -1.27 -0.12
N MET A 53 -2.28 -2.02 -1.06
CA MET A 53 -2.29 -3.48 -1.01
C MET A 53 -0.86 -4.02 -0.99
N PHE A 54 0.01 -3.49 -1.84
CA PHE A 54 1.40 -3.91 -1.90
C PHE A 54 2.11 -3.66 -0.56
N MET A 55 1.90 -2.49 0.05
CA MET A 55 2.50 -2.16 1.34
C MET A 55 1.96 -3.05 2.47
N VAL A 56 0.67 -3.33 2.45
CA VAL A 56 0.07 -4.24 3.45
C VAL A 56 0.68 -5.62 3.33
N LEU A 57 0.81 -6.15 2.12
CA LEU A 57 1.41 -7.46 1.90
C LEU A 57 2.88 -7.48 2.36
N GLU A 58 3.63 -6.42 2.06
CA GLU A 58 5.02 -6.32 2.53
C GLU A 58 5.08 -6.32 4.05
N GLY A 59 4.17 -5.62 4.70
CA GLY A 59 4.10 -5.58 6.16
C GLY A 59 3.75 -6.93 6.76
N ILE A 60 2.81 -7.65 6.15
CA ILE A 60 2.40 -8.97 6.63
C ILE A 60 3.55 -9.97 6.49
N PHE A 61 4.19 -10.00 5.33
CA PHE A 61 5.27 -10.96 5.07
C PHE A 61 6.62 -10.51 5.66
N GLY A 62 6.75 -9.24 6.04
CA GLY A 62 8.01 -8.71 6.53
C GLY A 62 9.08 -8.63 5.45
N TRP A 63 8.68 -8.49 4.19
CA TRP A 63 9.59 -8.51 3.06
C TRP A 63 9.40 -7.25 2.22
N CYS A 64 10.48 -6.67 1.78
CA CYS A 64 10.46 -5.50 0.91
C CYS A 64 11.28 -5.78 -0.34
N ALA A 65 10.67 -5.60 -1.51
CA ALA A 65 11.34 -5.84 -2.77
C ALA A 65 12.57 -4.95 -2.93
N LEU A 66 12.50 -3.70 -2.48
CA LEU A 66 13.63 -2.78 -2.56
C LEU A 66 14.80 -3.26 -1.71
N ARG A 67 14.54 -3.75 -0.50
CA ARG A 67 15.59 -4.30 0.35
C ARG A 67 16.18 -5.57 -0.24
N ALA A 68 15.35 -6.39 -0.87
CA ALA A 68 15.80 -7.61 -1.54
C ALA A 68 16.73 -7.29 -2.71
N MET A 69 16.54 -6.12 -3.34
CA MET A 69 17.41 -5.64 -4.42
C MET A 69 18.68 -4.93 -3.92
N GLY A 70 18.88 -4.87 -2.60
CA GLY A 70 20.03 -4.24 -2.01
C GLY A 70 19.86 -2.79 -1.62
N VAL A 71 18.67 -2.22 -1.82
CA VAL A 71 18.37 -0.85 -1.42
C VAL A 71 18.04 -0.84 0.07
N LYS A 72 18.73 0.01 0.83
CA LYS A 72 18.47 0.18 2.25
C LYS A 72 17.37 1.23 2.44
N THR A 73 16.31 0.84 3.11
CA THR A 73 15.23 1.76 3.45
C THR A 73 15.20 1.97 4.97
N PRO A 74 14.80 3.16 5.46
CA PRO A 74 14.75 3.44 6.90
C PRO A 74 13.64 2.68 7.62
N ILE A 75 12.66 2.17 6.87
CA ILE A 75 11.53 1.43 7.43
C ILE A 75 11.25 0.19 6.62
#